data_447ebd15895c4155d865acdc413e600f
#
_entry.id   447ebd15895c4155d865acdc413e600f
#
_cell.length_a   1.000
_cell.length_b   1.000
_cell.length_c   1.000
_cell.angle_alpha   90.00
_cell.angle_beta   90.00
_cell.angle_gamma   90.00
#
_symmetry.space_group_name_H-M   'P 1'
#
loop_
_entity.id
_entity.type
_entity.pdbx_description
1 polymer ?
#
loop_
_entity_poly.entity_id
_entity_poly.type
_entity_poly.pdbx_seq_one_letter_code
_entity_poly.pdbx_strand_id
1 'polypeptide(L)'
;PQDGKPVAVPRLDMILGSYYLTMTLDGELGEGKYFKDPDEALMAFQNKAVSIHAKIFVRVSKEIDGEIKTKKIPTSVGRIIFNQGIPQDLGFIDRKEDPFKYEIDFPVMKKSMGTIIERVIDKHGLTKSAEVIDYIKALGFKYSTVAGITFSVADVEVPAAKKEILAEADRQVEKVRNQYRRGLITDDERYQSVVNIWEKATNDVSKAMEENFDDLN
;
A
#
# COMPACT_ATOMS: atom_id res chain seq x y z
N PRO A 1 -9.23 0.25 24.15
CA PRO A 1 -10.32 0.70 23.27
C PRO A 1 -11.42 -0.34 23.20
N GLN A 2 -12.62 0.09 22.86
CA GLN A 2 -13.82 -0.77 22.88
C GLN A 2 -13.77 -1.89 21.81
N ASP A 3 -13.04 -1.68 20.72
CA ASP A 3 -12.88 -2.65 19.63
C ASP A 3 -11.55 -3.45 19.69
N GLY A 4 -10.76 -3.26 20.75
CA GLY A 4 -9.47 -3.95 20.94
C GLY A 4 -8.34 -3.53 20.00
N LYS A 5 -8.60 -2.63 19.02
CA LYS A 5 -7.60 -2.21 18.06
C LYS A 5 -6.60 -1.18 18.62
N PRO A 6 -5.36 -1.13 18.13
CA PRO A 6 -4.39 -0.14 18.55
C PRO A 6 -4.88 1.29 18.29
N VAL A 7 -4.77 2.18 19.28
CA VAL A 7 -5.10 3.61 19.14
C VAL A 7 -3.99 4.36 18.42
N ALA A 8 -2.74 4.07 18.78
CA ALA A 8 -1.56 4.67 18.17
C ALA A 8 -1.13 3.84 16.96
N VAL A 9 -1.42 4.35 15.77
CA VAL A 9 -1.01 3.75 14.49
C VAL A 9 -0.37 4.84 13.62
N PRO A 10 0.75 4.57 12.94
CA PRO A 10 1.35 5.49 11.99
C PRO A 10 0.34 5.94 10.92
N ARG A 11 0.41 7.23 10.52
CA ARG A 11 -0.54 7.85 9.58
C ARG A 11 0.18 8.76 8.58
N LEU A 12 -0.51 9.13 7.51
CA LEU A 12 -0.06 10.11 6.51
C LEU A 12 1.35 9.81 5.99
N ASP A 13 2.29 10.73 6.13
CA ASP A 13 3.66 10.63 5.62
C ASP A 13 4.42 9.40 6.13
N MET A 14 4.09 8.93 7.33
CA MET A 14 4.68 7.71 7.87
C MET A 14 4.27 6.47 7.04
N ILE A 15 3.02 6.42 6.59
CA ILE A 15 2.54 5.34 5.69
C ILE A 15 3.13 5.53 4.30
N LEU A 16 3.16 6.76 3.78
CA LEU A 16 3.70 7.08 2.48
C LEU A 16 5.17 6.64 2.36
N GLY A 17 6.01 7.00 3.33
CA GLY A 17 7.41 6.57 3.35
C GLY A 17 7.58 5.06 3.55
N SER A 18 6.72 4.42 4.32
CA SER A 18 6.71 2.95 4.47
C SER A 18 6.29 2.24 3.18
N TYR A 19 5.30 2.77 2.48
CA TYR A 19 4.89 2.30 1.16
C TYR A 19 6.04 2.43 0.15
N TYR A 20 6.64 3.62 0.07
CA TYR A 20 7.80 3.88 -0.78
C TYR A 20 8.94 2.88 -0.53
N LEU A 21 9.26 2.56 0.73
CA LEU A 21 10.28 1.57 1.06
C LEU A 21 9.93 0.15 0.63
N THR A 22 8.67 -0.24 0.72
CA THR A 22 8.24 -1.64 0.57
C THR A 22 7.71 -1.98 -0.81
N MET A 23 7.44 -0.97 -1.65
CA MET A 23 7.10 -1.18 -3.06
C MET A 23 8.29 -1.73 -3.85
N THR A 24 8.01 -2.38 -4.96
CA THR A 24 9.02 -2.86 -5.91
C THR A 24 8.61 -2.45 -7.32
N LEU A 25 9.59 -2.06 -8.13
CA LEU A 25 9.38 -1.66 -9.52
C LEU A 25 10.19 -2.58 -10.44
N ASP A 26 9.66 -2.82 -11.62
CA ASP A 26 10.34 -3.57 -12.67
C ASP A 26 11.21 -2.63 -13.52
N GLY A 27 12.30 -3.12 -14.03
CA GLY A 27 13.23 -2.34 -14.87
C GLY A 27 14.16 -1.41 -14.10
N GLU A 28 14.16 -1.45 -12.77
CA GLU A 28 14.98 -0.60 -11.92
C GLU A 28 16.47 -0.97 -11.95
N LEU A 29 17.33 0.04 -11.70
CA LEU A 29 18.78 -0.13 -11.69
C LEU A 29 19.19 -1.24 -10.72
N GLY A 30 19.86 -2.27 -11.23
CA GLY A 30 20.35 -3.38 -10.44
C GLY A 30 19.36 -4.52 -10.25
N GLU A 31 18.24 -4.52 -10.97
CA GLU A 31 17.31 -5.64 -10.97
C GLU A 31 18.00 -6.97 -11.31
N GLY A 32 17.58 -8.03 -10.60
CA GLY A 32 18.10 -9.37 -10.77
C GLY A 32 19.51 -9.62 -10.19
N LYS A 33 20.17 -8.61 -9.64
CA LYS A 33 21.47 -8.78 -8.98
C LYS A 33 21.40 -9.66 -7.74
N TYR A 34 22.52 -10.30 -7.45
CA TYR A 34 22.71 -11.21 -6.33
C TYR A 34 23.67 -10.61 -5.32
N PHE A 35 23.32 -10.66 -4.05
CA PHE A 35 24.15 -10.19 -2.96
C PHE A 35 24.40 -11.30 -1.95
N LYS A 36 25.63 -11.30 -1.40
CA LYS A 36 26.11 -12.27 -0.44
C LYS A 36 25.30 -12.21 0.88
N ASP A 37 24.93 -11.00 1.28
CA ASP A 37 24.18 -10.73 2.51
C ASP A 37 23.40 -9.40 2.38
N PRO A 38 22.52 -9.08 3.33
CA PRO A 38 21.78 -7.82 3.34
C PRO A 38 22.67 -6.58 3.39
N ASP A 39 23.83 -6.65 4.07
CA ASP A 39 24.74 -5.51 4.24
C ASP A 39 25.41 -5.14 2.91
N GLU A 40 25.82 -6.15 2.12
CA GLU A 40 26.33 -5.92 0.77
C GLU A 40 25.29 -5.24 -0.13
N ALA A 41 24.02 -5.63 -0.05
CA ALA A 41 22.94 -4.97 -0.78
C ALA A 41 22.76 -3.50 -0.36
N LEU A 42 22.85 -3.21 0.95
CA LEU A 42 22.82 -1.85 1.48
C LEU A 42 24.01 -1.01 1.02
N MET A 43 25.22 -1.59 1.00
CA MET A 43 26.42 -0.92 0.48
C MET A 43 26.30 -0.62 -1.02
N ALA A 44 25.75 -1.56 -1.79
CA ALA A 44 25.51 -1.36 -3.21
C ALA A 44 24.50 -0.23 -3.48
N PHE A 45 23.47 -0.13 -2.64
CA PHE A 45 22.52 0.98 -2.68
C PHE A 45 23.18 2.32 -2.35
N GLN A 46 23.98 2.40 -1.28
CA GLN A 46 24.72 3.60 -0.91
C GLN A 46 25.66 4.08 -2.02
N ASN A 47 26.27 3.14 -2.74
CA ASN A 47 27.10 3.41 -3.92
C ASN A 47 26.30 3.66 -5.21
N LYS A 48 24.97 3.77 -5.13
CA LYS A 48 24.06 3.98 -6.27
C LYS A 48 24.20 2.91 -7.38
N ALA A 49 24.59 1.71 -7.01
CA ALA A 49 24.71 0.57 -7.93
C ALA A 49 23.40 -0.24 -8.05
N VAL A 50 22.46 0.01 -7.13
CA VAL A 50 21.13 -0.62 -7.06
C VAL A 50 20.12 0.40 -6.60
N SER A 51 18.94 0.40 -7.21
CA SER A 51 17.79 1.19 -6.75
C SER A 51 17.15 0.57 -5.50
N ILE A 52 16.51 1.42 -4.68
CA ILE A 52 15.81 0.99 -3.47
C ILE A 52 14.64 0.04 -3.77
N HIS A 53 14.03 0.19 -4.96
CA HIS A 53 12.86 -0.57 -5.41
C HIS A 53 13.19 -1.77 -6.28
N ALA A 54 14.46 -1.90 -6.70
CA ALA A 54 14.90 -2.97 -7.58
C ALA A 54 14.64 -4.35 -6.94
N LYS A 55 14.09 -5.27 -7.73
CA LYS A 55 13.94 -6.68 -7.35
C LYS A 55 15.31 -7.35 -7.40
N ILE A 56 15.84 -7.69 -6.24
CA ILE A 56 17.16 -8.29 -6.06
C ILE A 56 17.05 -9.64 -5.35
N PHE A 57 18.16 -10.37 -5.34
CA PHE A 57 18.30 -11.61 -4.59
C PHE A 57 19.37 -11.47 -3.52
N VAL A 58 19.02 -11.84 -2.30
CA VAL A 58 19.93 -11.77 -1.16
C VAL A 58 20.04 -13.12 -0.49
N ARG A 59 21.24 -13.49 -0.09
CA ARG A 59 21.47 -14.69 0.69
C ARG A 59 21.27 -14.37 2.16
N VAL A 60 20.35 -15.10 2.79
CA VAL A 60 20.06 -14.99 4.22
C VAL A 60 20.45 -16.27 4.91
N SER A 61 21.22 -16.17 6.00
CA SER A 61 21.62 -17.28 6.85
C SER A 61 20.83 -17.23 8.15
N LYS A 62 20.28 -18.37 8.56
CA LYS A 62 19.59 -18.53 9.85
C LYS A 62 19.99 -19.86 10.47
N GLU A 63 20.07 -19.88 11.79
CA GLU A 63 20.21 -21.09 12.56
C GLU A 63 18.86 -21.81 12.65
N ILE A 64 18.80 -23.04 12.17
CA ILE A 64 17.62 -23.89 12.18
C ILE A 64 18.08 -25.28 12.64
N ASP A 65 17.51 -25.77 13.73
CA ASP A 65 17.84 -27.07 14.34
C ASP A 65 19.35 -27.19 14.74
N GLY A 66 19.97 -26.08 15.16
CA GLY A 66 21.39 -26.03 15.53
C GLY A 66 22.36 -25.98 14.35
N GLU A 67 21.88 -25.93 13.12
CA GLU A 67 22.70 -25.78 11.92
C GLU A 67 22.46 -24.43 11.24
N ILE A 68 23.53 -23.80 10.75
CA ILE A 68 23.43 -22.57 9.94
C ILE A 68 23.02 -22.95 8.52
N LYS A 69 21.75 -22.77 8.23
CA LYS A 69 21.22 -22.95 6.87
C LYS A 69 21.17 -21.61 6.16
N THR A 70 21.42 -21.65 4.86
CA THR A 70 21.49 -20.46 4.01
C THR A 70 20.55 -20.64 2.81
N LYS A 71 19.72 -19.63 2.56
CA LYS A 71 18.82 -19.59 1.40
C LYS A 71 18.90 -18.24 0.72
N LYS A 72 18.79 -18.28 -0.58
CA LYS A 72 18.63 -17.09 -1.43
C LYS A 72 17.15 -16.73 -1.49
N ILE A 73 16.83 -15.48 -1.15
CA ILE A 73 15.45 -14.97 -1.19
C ILE A 73 15.33 -13.77 -2.15
N PRO A 74 14.21 -13.66 -2.87
CA PRO A 74 13.90 -12.44 -3.60
C PRO A 74 13.46 -11.35 -2.62
N THR A 75 13.92 -10.11 -2.82
CA THR A 75 13.56 -8.96 -1.99
C THR A 75 13.92 -7.64 -2.68
N SER A 76 13.83 -6.51 -1.98
CA SER A 76 14.39 -5.23 -2.40
C SER A 76 15.19 -4.60 -1.27
N VAL A 77 16.04 -3.62 -1.59
CA VAL A 77 16.79 -2.89 -0.57
C VAL A 77 15.85 -2.19 0.42
N GLY A 78 14.77 -1.59 -0.08
CA GLY A 78 13.78 -0.95 0.78
C GLY A 78 13.12 -1.92 1.77
N ARG A 79 12.78 -3.14 1.32
CA ARG A 79 12.25 -4.19 2.22
C ARG A 79 13.27 -4.66 3.24
N ILE A 80 14.55 -4.75 2.87
CA ILE A 80 15.62 -5.06 3.83
C ILE A 80 15.65 -4.00 4.93
N ILE A 81 15.70 -2.72 4.56
CA ILE A 81 15.71 -1.60 5.51
C ILE A 81 14.47 -1.66 6.41
N PHE A 82 13.27 -1.82 5.85
CA PHE A 82 12.05 -1.83 6.63
C PHE A 82 12.00 -2.97 7.64
N ASN A 83 12.44 -4.17 7.25
CA ASN A 83 12.42 -5.35 8.13
C ASN A 83 13.48 -5.34 9.24
N GLN A 84 14.51 -4.48 9.19
CA GLN A 84 15.55 -4.41 10.23
C GLN A 84 14.99 -4.09 11.62
N GLY A 85 13.96 -3.24 11.71
CA GLY A 85 13.34 -2.89 12.99
C GLY A 85 12.03 -3.63 13.28
N ILE A 86 11.61 -4.55 12.41
CA ILE A 86 10.37 -5.32 12.57
C ILE A 86 10.70 -6.72 13.12
N PRO A 87 10.04 -7.17 14.20
CA PRO A 87 10.17 -8.55 14.65
C PRO A 87 9.84 -9.55 13.54
N GLN A 88 10.68 -10.57 13.39
CA GLN A 88 10.58 -11.53 12.29
C GLN A 88 9.78 -12.79 12.65
N ASP A 89 8.82 -12.65 13.55
CA ASP A 89 7.96 -13.73 14.05
C ASP A 89 6.47 -13.36 14.08
N LEU A 90 6.08 -12.29 13.37
CA LEU A 90 4.70 -11.75 13.41
C LEU A 90 3.66 -12.68 12.80
N GLY A 91 4.07 -13.68 12.00
CA GLY A 91 3.19 -14.68 11.44
C GLY A 91 2.50 -14.24 10.14
N PHE A 92 3.10 -13.30 9.40
CA PHE A 92 2.71 -13.02 8.01
C PHE A 92 3.24 -14.11 7.06
N ILE A 93 4.34 -14.75 7.46
CA ILE A 93 4.97 -15.85 6.73
C ILE A 93 4.88 -17.12 7.57
N ASP A 94 4.49 -18.23 6.95
CA ASP A 94 4.59 -19.55 7.59
C ASP A 94 6.07 -19.96 7.67
N ARG A 95 6.60 -19.93 8.88
CA ARG A 95 8.01 -20.24 9.15
C ARG A 95 8.35 -21.72 8.96
N LYS A 96 7.35 -22.59 8.87
CA LYS A 96 7.54 -24.01 8.52
C LYS A 96 7.80 -24.19 7.03
N GLU A 97 7.11 -23.38 6.19
CA GLU A 97 7.28 -23.44 4.73
C GLU A 97 8.50 -22.64 4.27
N ASP A 98 8.65 -21.39 4.75
CA ASP A 98 9.80 -20.55 4.40
C ASP A 98 10.38 -19.78 5.60
N PRO A 99 11.33 -20.38 6.31
CA PRO A 99 11.95 -19.77 7.48
C PRO A 99 12.83 -18.56 7.15
N PHE A 100 13.26 -18.38 5.90
CA PHE A 100 14.23 -17.34 5.50
C PHE A 100 13.57 -16.04 5.04
N LYS A 101 12.35 -16.10 4.53
CA LYS A 101 11.62 -14.95 3.99
C LYS A 101 11.40 -13.87 5.05
N TYR A 102 11.45 -12.59 4.67
CA TYR A 102 11.12 -11.49 5.56
C TYR A 102 9.62 -11.46 5.89
N GLU A 103 9.28 -11.06 7.12
CA GLU A 103 7.88 -10.93 7.53
C GLU A 103 7.11 -9.95 6.64
N ILE A 104 7.72 -8.82 6.30
CA ILE A 104 7.11 -7.82 5.43
C ILE A 104 7.70 -7.95 4.04
N ASP A 105 7.02 -8.72 3.20
CA ASP A 105 7.35 -8.96 1.79
C ASP A 105 6.24 -8.48 0.84
N PHE A 106 5.52 -7.45 1.26
CA PHE A 106 4.43 -6.81 0.52
C PHE A 106 4.48 -5.29 0.71
N PRO A 107 3.85 -4.51 -0.19
CA PRO A 107 3.75 -3.07 -0.01
C PRO A 107 2.94 -2.72 1.25
N VAL A 108 3.51 -1.88 2.12
CA VAL A 108 2.88 -1.51 3.38
C VAL A 108 1.92 -0.34 3.17
N MET A 109 0.63 -0.63 3.24
CA MET A 109 -0.46 0.34 3.14
C MET A 109 -1.10 0.60 4.52
N LYS A 110 -2.05 1.53 4.59
CA LYS A 110 -2.77 1.89 5.84
C LYS A 110 -3.36 0.68 6.56
N LYS A 111 -4.00 -0.23 5.82
CA LYS A 111 -4.64 -1.42 6.40
C LYS A 111 -3.60 -2.41 6.95
N SER A 112 -2.56 -2.71 6.17
CA SER A 112 -1.49 -3.62 6.59
C SER A 112 -0.67 -3.05 7.74
N MET A 113 -0.46 -1.73 7.81
CA MET A 113 0.20 -1.06 8.93
C MET A 113 -0.54 -1.32 10.26
N GLY A 114 -1.86 -1.18 10.26
CA GLY A 114 -2.67 -1.50 11.45
C GLY A 114 -2.47 -2.94 11.93
N THR A 115 -2.51 -3.90 10.99
CA THR A 115 -2.30 -5.33 11.30
C THR A 115 -0.88 -5.63 11.78
N ILE A 116 0.14 -4.94 11.25
CA ILE A 116 1.53 -5.09 11.72
C ILE A 116 1.61 -4.69 13.19
N ILE A 117 1.10 -3.51 13.56
CA ILE A 117 1.15 -3.02 14.94
C ILE A 117 0.34 -3.92 15.88
N GLU A 118 -0.86 -4.34 15.47
CA GLU A 118 -1.69 -5.28 16.23
C GLU A 118 -0.91 -6.56 16.57
N ARG A 119 -0.29 -7.21 15.59
CA ARG A 119 0.50 -8.42 15.79
C ARG A 119 1.75 -8.21 16.63
N VAL A 120 2.39 -7.04 16.55
CA VAL A 120 3.52 -6.70 17.43
C VAL A 120 3.05 -6.56 18.87
N ILE A 121 1.91 -5.93 19.14
CA ILE A 121 1.33 -5.80 20.47
C ILE A 121 0.99 -7.17 21.04
N ASP A 122 0.32 -8.00 20.27
CA ASP A 122 -0.13 -9.31 20.70
C ASP A 122 1.05 -10.25 21.06
N LYS A 123 2.13 -10.20 20.30
CA LYS A 123 3.27 -11.10 20.49
C LYS A 123 4.36 -10.57 21.42
N HIS A 124 4.62 -9.28 21.38
CA HIS A 124 5.77 -8.66 22.04
C HIS A 124 5.39 -7.65 23.13
N GLY A 125 4.10 -7.35 23.27
CA GLY A 125 3.59 -6.41 24.26
C GLY A 125 3.86 -4.95 23.93
N LEU A 126 3.45 -4.05 24.85
CA LEU A 126 3.40 -2.60 24.59
C LEU A 126 4.79 -1.96 24.46
N THR A 127 5.77 -2.40 25.25
CA THR A 127 7.12 -1.79 25.22
C THR A 127 7.78 -2.00 23.86
N LYS A 128 7.78 -3.23 23.35
CA LYS A 128 8.35 -3.53 22.02
C LYS A 128 7.57 -2.85 20.90
N SER A 129 6.25 -2.74 21.06
CA SER A 129 5.42 -2.03 20.10
C SER A 129 5.77 -0.55 20.00
N ALA A 130 6.08 0.11 21.13
CA ALA A 130 6.51 1.50 21.12
C ALA A 130 7.82 1.68 20.34
N GLU A 131 8.81 0.80 20.54
CA GLU A 131 10.07 0.83 19.78
C GLU A 131 9.83 0.64 18.26
N VAL A 132 8.97 -0.30 17.89
CA VAL A 132 8.63 -0.58 16.50
C VAL A 132 7.89 0.60 15.87
N ILE A 133 6.94 1.22 16.58
CA ILE A 133 6.21 2.41 16.10
C ILE A 133 7.17 3.59 15.92
N ASP A 134 8.10 3.82 16.85
CA ASP A 134 9.10 4.88 16.72
C ASP A 134 10.06 4.62 15.56
N TYR A 135 10.44 3.38 15.32
CA TYR A 135 11.23 2.98 14.16
C TYR A 135 10.49 3.28 12.84
N ILE A 136 9.23 2.82 12.73
CA ILE A 136 8.40 3.05 11.55
C ILE A 136 8.17 4.56 11.32
N LYS A 137 7.94 5.32 12.39
CA LYS A 137 7.82 6.78 12.33
C LYS A 137 9.06 7.43 11.74
N ALA A 138 10.23 7.08 12.27
CA ALA A 138 11.50 7.65 11.82
C ALA A 138 11.79 7.30 10.35
N LEU A 139 11.58 6.04 9.95
CA LEU A 139 11.73 5.61 8.56
C LEU A 139 10.70 6.28 7.66
N GLY A 140 9.44 6.32 8.09
CA GLY A 140 8.35 6.89 7.31
C GLY A 140 8.61 8.35 6.96
N PHE A 141 8.97 9.18 7.92
CA PHE A 141 9.31 10.59 7.67
C PHE A 141 10.58 10.74 6.81
N LYS A 142 11.62 9.96 7.10
CA LYS A 142 12.85 9.99 6.30
C LYS A 142 12.58 9.67 4.84
N TYR A 143 11.88 8.58 4.57
CA TYR A 143 11.70 8.12 3.20
C TYR A 143 10.55 8.80 2.46
N SER A 144 9.58 9.37 3.14
CA SER A 144 8.63 10.32 2.57
C SER A 144 9.35 11.57 2.04
N THR A 145 10.31 12.09 2.81
CA THR A 145 11.14 13.24 2.39
C THR A 145 12.05 12.87 1.21
N VAL A 146 12.70 11.69 1.25
CA VAL A 146 13.59 11.21 0.18
C VAL A 146 12.83 10.94 -1.11
N ALA A 147 11.62 10.38 -0.99
CA ALA A 147 10.74 10.09 -2.12
C ALA A 147 10.33 11.36 -2.88
N GLY A 148 10.15 12.48 -2.16
CA GLY A 148 9.77 13.75 -2.76
C GLY A 148 8.44 13.67 -3.54
N ILE A 149 7.53 12.78 -3.12
CA ILE A 149 6.26 12.55 -3.81
C ILE A 149 5.43 13.84 -3.76
N THR A 150 5.01 14.30 -4.91
CA THR A 150 4.13 15.45 -5.08
C THR A 150 3.10 15.13 -6.17
N PHE A 151 2.02 15.88 -6.20
CA PHE A 151 1.05 15.81 -7.28
C PHE A 151 0.58 17.21 -7.65
N SER A 152 0.16 17.38 -8.88
CA SER A 152 -0.43 18.62 -9.38
C SER A 152 -1.88 18.38 -9.86
N VAL A 153 -2.62 19.45 -10.07
CA VAL A 153 -3.96 19.35 -10.68
C VAL A 153 -3.90 18.76 -12.09
N ALA A 154 -2.75 18.90 -12.77
CA ALA A 154 -2.55 18.38 -14.13
C ALA A 154 -2.44 16.83 -14.15
N ASP A 155 -2.04 16.22 -13.03
CA ASP A 155 -1.90 14.75 -12.92
C ASP A 155 -3.26 14.06 -12.80
N VAL A 156 -4.32 14.84 -12.49
CA VAL A 156 -5.69 14.33 -12.44
C VAL A 156 -6.30 14.39 -13.83
N GLU A 157 -6.17 13.32 -14.58
CA GLU A 157 -6.73 13.23 -15.92
C GLU A 157 -8.26 12.98 -15.90
N VAL A 158 -8.98 13.68 -16.77
CA VAL A 158 -10.42 13.47 -16.93
C VAL A 158 -10.66 12.22 -17.79
N PRO A 159 -11.27 11.14 -17.27
CA PRO A 159 -11.47 9.93 -18.03
C PRO A 159 -12.39 10.18 -19.24
N ALA A 160 -12.05 9.58 -20.38
CA ALA A 160 -12.83 9.74 -21.62
C ALA A 160 -14.31 9.29 -21.47
N ALA A 161 -14.53 8.25 -20.63
CA ALA A 161 -15.84 7.70 -20.32
C ALA A 161 -16.78 8.68 -19.58
N LYS A 162 -16.26 9.75 -18.95
CA LYS A 162 -17.06 10.72 -18.18
C LYS A 162 -18.23 11.27 -18.97
N LYS A 163 -18.01 11.64 -20.23
CA LYS A 163 -19.05 12.23 -21.07
C LYS A 163 -20.22 11.27 -21.33
N GLU A 164 -19.92 10.01 -21.55
CA GLU A 164 -20.92 8.96 -21.80
C GLU A 164 -21.70 8.64 -20.52
N ILE A 165 -21.01 8.52 -19.37
CA ILE A 165 -21.64 8.27 -18.07
C ILE A 165 -22.62 9.38 -17.72
N LEU A 166 -22.22 10.65 -17.88
CA LEU A 166 -23.09 11.80 -17.60
C LEU A 166 -24.28 11.85 -18.55
N ALA A 167 -24.09 11.63 -19.86
CA ALA A 167 -25.15 11.61 -20.83
C ALA A 167 -26.19 10.50 -20.56
N GLU A 168 -25.75 9.35 -20.08
CA GLU A 168 -26.67 8.28 -19.69
C GLU A 168 -27.43 8.63 -18.41
N ALA A 169 -26.75 9.22 -17.41
CA ALA A 169 -27.40 9.70 -16.18
C ALA A 169 -28.48 10.74 -16.50
N ASP A 170 -28.20 11.72 -17.37
CA ASP A 170 -29.17 12.73 -17.82
C ASP A 170 -30.38 12.09 -18.49
N ARG A 171 -30.16 11.09 -19.36
CA ARG A 171 -31.26 10.34 -19.99
C ARG A 171 -32.14 9.62 -18.97
N GLN A 172 -31.54 9.03 -17.94
CA GLN A 172 -32.28 8.35 -16.88
C GLN A 172 -33.07 9.34 -16.03
N VAL A 173 -32.46 10.46 -15.64
CA VAL A 173 -33.15 11.54 -14.92
C VAL A 173 -34.34 12.07 -15.69
N GLU A 174 -34.24 12.28 -17.02
CA GLU A 174 -35.37 12.75 -17.83
C GLU A 174 -36.49 11.71 -17.92
N LYS A 175 -36.16 10.40 -17.93
CA LYS A 175 -37.19 9.35 -17.85
C LYS A 175 -37.96 9.43 -16.51
N VAL A 176 -37.26 9.59 -15.39
CA VAL A 176 -37.88 9.73 -14.06
C VAL A 176 -38.75 10.98 -13.99
N ARG A 177 -38.26 12.13 -14.51
CA ARG A 177 -39.06 13.36 -14.59
C ARG A 177 -40.34 13.18 -15.40
N ASN A 178 -40.27 12.46 -16.53
CA ASN A 178 -41.42 12.17 -17.36
C ASN A 178 -42.44 11.24 -16.67
N GLN A 179 -41.98 10.25 -15.87
CA GLN A 179 -42.87 9.43 -15.07
C GLN A 179 -43.59 10.26 -14.01
N TYR A 180 -42.91 11.17 -13.35
CA TYR A 180 -43.51 12.11 -12.39
C TYR A 180 -44.55 13.01 -13.06
N ARG A 181 -44.24 13.63 -14.20
CA ARG A 181 -45.20 14.47 -14.95
C ARG A 181 -46.45 13.73 -15.38
N ARG A 182 -46.36 12.41 -15.56
CA ARG A 182 -47.51 11.54 -15.89
C ARG A 182 -48.25 11.06 -14.64
N GLY A 183 -47.84 11.44 -13.45
CA GLY A 183 -48.44 11.01 -12.20
C GLY A 183 -48.21 9.53 -11.84
N LEU A 184 -47.16 8.89 -12.40
CA LEU A 184 -46.85 7.47 -12.17
C LEU A 184 -46.04 7.26 -10.90
N ILE A 185 -45.38 8.29 -10.43
CA ILE A 185 -44.54 8.26 -9.22
C ILE A 185 -44.79 9.50 -8.37
N THR A 186 -44.58 9.39 -7.07
CA THR A 186 -44.67 10.50 -6.11
C THR A 186 -43.44 11.41 -6.21
N ASP A 187 -43.51 12.59 -5.58
CA ASP A 187 -42.36 13.51 -5.55
C ASP A 187 -41.17 12.91 -4.77
N ASP A 188 -41.44 12.21 -3.67
CA ASP A 188 -40.41 11.54 -2.90
C ASP A 188 -39.70 10.42 -3.70
N GLU A 189 -40.47 9.61 -4.44
CA GLU A 189 -39.90 8.59 -5.32
C GLU A 189 -39.06 9.19 -6.46
N ARG A 190 -39.52 10.30 -7.04
CA ARG A 190 -38.75 11.06 -8.01
C ARG A 190 -37.43 11.53 -7.43
N TYR A 191 -37.48 12.16 -6.24
CA TYR A 191 -36.28 12.67 -5.56
C TYR A 191 -35.28 11.57 -5.29
N GLN A 192 -35.71 10.48 -4.64
CA GLN A 192 -34.84 9.34 -4.36
C GLN A 192 -34.23 8.72 -5.63
N SER A 193 -35.04 8.57 -6.68
CA SER A 193 -34.55 8.01 -7.95
C SER A 193 -33.49 8.90 -8.59
N VAL A 194 -33.66 10.22 -8.57
CA VAL A 194 -32.69 11.18 -9.13
C VAL A 194 -31.39 11.18 -8.32
N VAL A 195 -31.47 11.14 -6.98
CA VAL A 195 -30.29 11.05 -6.10
C VAL A 195 -29.50 9.76 -6.37
N ASN A 196 -30.17 8.62 -6.44
CA ASN A 196 -29.55 7.34 -6.71
C ASN A 196 -28.85 7.30 -8.09
N ILE A 197 -29.47 7.90 -9.11
CA ILE A 197 -28.86 8.00 -10.47
C ILE A 197 -27.55 8.80 -10.40
N TRP A 198 -27.56 9.95 -9.74
CA TRP A 198 -26.37 10.79 -9.65
C TRP A 198 -25.29 10.21 -8.71
N GLU A 199 -25.67 9.55 -7.65
CA GLU A 199 -24.74 8.82 -6.79
C GLU A 199 -24.03 7.70 -7.57
N LYS A 200 -24.80 6.91 -8.33
CA LYS A 200 -24.23 5.90 -9.22
C LYS A 200 -23.30 6.51 -10.26
N ALA A 201 -23.71 7.58 -10.94
CA ALA A 201 -22.88 8.26 -11.93
C ALA A 201 -21.56 8.79 -11.31
N THR A 202 -21.62 9.33 -10.09
CA THR A 202 -20.43 9.78 -9.35
C THR A 202 -19.47 8.62 -9.07
N ASN A 203 -20.01 7.49 -8.59
CA ASN A 203 -19.20 6.31 -8.33
C ASN A 203 -18.58 5.72 -9.61
N ASP A 204 -19.34 5.69 -10.70
CA ASP A 204 -18.86 5.19 -11.99
C ASP A 204 -17.75 6.09 -12.59
N VAL A 205 -17.90 7.43 -12.47
CA VAL A 205 -16.83 8.36 -12.87
C VAL A 205 -15.61 8.22 -11.99
N SER A 206 -15.78 8.05 -10.67
CA SER A 206 -14.66 7.85 -9.73
C SER A 206 -13.86 6.59 -10.07
N LYS A 207 -14.55 5.48 -10.35
CA LYS A 207 -13.90 4.23 -10.79
C LYS A 207 -13.13 4.40 -12.10
N ALA A 208 -13.78 5.03 -13.10
CA ALA A 208 -13.13 5.28 -14.36
C ALA A 208 -11.91 6.21 -14.25
N MET A 209 -11.91 7.11 -13.27
CA MET A 209 -10.76 7.95 -12.95
C MET A 209 -9.65 7.15 -12.30
N GLU A 210 -9.97 6.31 -11.29
CA GLU A 210 -8.98 5.44 -10.64
C GLU A 210 -8.32 4.46 -11.62
N GLU A 211 -9.10 3.88 -12.54
CA GLU A 211 -8.59 2.98 -13.58
C GLU A 211 -7.70 3.68 -14.62
N ASN A 212 -7.81 5.00 -14.75
CA ASN A 212 -7.05 5.81 -15.69
C ASN A 212 -5.77 6.40 -15.07
N PHE A 213 -5.55 6.25 -13.76
CA PHE A 213 -4.31 6.67 -13.14
C PHE A 213 -3.15 5.76 -13.57
N ASP A 214 -2.04 6.38 -13.90
CA ASP A 214 -0.78 5.67 -14.05
C ASP A 214 -0.19 5.43 -12.64
N ASP A 215 0.05 4.17 -12.29
CA ASP A 215 0.60 3.77 -10.99
C ASP A 215 1.97 4.37 -10.69
N LEU A 216 2.65 4.94 -11.71
CA LEU A 216 3.98 5.52 -11.62
C LEU A 216 4.01 7.05 -11.78
N ASN A 217 2.86 7.67 -11.95
CA ASN A 217 2.76 9.12 -12.12
C ASN A 217 2.56 9.84 -10.79
#